data_354e504ad52dee06fe4a58ebf708fe01
#
_entry.id   354e504ad52dee06fe4a58ebf708fe01
#
_cell.length_a   1.000
_cell.length_b   1.000
_cell.length_c   1.000
_cell.angle_alpha   90.00
_cell.angle_beta   90.00
_cell.angle_gamma   90.00
#
_symmetry.space_group_name_H-M   'P 1'
#
loop_
_entity.id
_entity.type
_entity.pdbx_description
1 polymer ?
#
loop_
_entity_poly.entity_id
_entity_poly.type
_entity_poly.pdbx_seq_one_letter_code
_entity_poly.pdbx_strand_id
1 'polypeptide(L)'
;TVAGGLALDSQRTFRIKERRAFLTAQASCEEYVLSYPRADSSSQRPRFPSPWFMDALTVLNGVSVPSTDIPQLSNKDWLEVIQSPLHSLESTETISAADIHDRDVASVSRWRMSGRALKDHYLATPGGAIERSIAMNDSRSSRQVTGWDGDLSGHLDAGPVLREGPLSATGLESWARCPFSYFLGHVLGLRALDSPEDVLTISALDKGSLVHRILERVVDELIKRNDGSGTGKIGMGEQGQILRRVAQEEFDRAESRGITGKPLLWATAKDEILRDLIGFLDEDRTWLEREGLDPIWAEKSFGFDRSDSLEPLKIILKDGTELSFRGMIDRVDVSKDKKRIVVTDYKTGSPYSYQKMNKDPLDAGRRLQLPIYALAAKRALGETEQAQGSYWFVTAAANYERKVVDLGQVEDRFNEVIEGIATGIQNGLFPANPGPPGRFGPENCSYCDFDRICPAARASLWDRKKGDARLAPYTGLSESSDDEEDE
;
A
#
# COMPACT_ATOMS: atom_id res chain seq x y z
N THR A 1 -16.62 -32.28 6.43
CA THR A 1 -16.16 -33.69 6.25
C THR A 1 -14.67 -33.67 6.01
N VAL A 2 -14.00 -34.27 6.94
CA VAL A 2 -12.54 -34.23 7.11
C VAL A 2 -11.89 -35.23 6.17
N ALA A 3 -11.03 -34.79 5.27
CA ALA A 3 -9.99 -35.61 4.69
C ALA A 3 -8.66 -35.18 5.37
N GLY A 4 -8.04 -36.12 6.07
CA GLY A 4 -6.66 -35.97 6.56
C GLY A 4 -6.43 -35.12 7.81
N GLY A 5 -7.34 -35.08 8.78
CA GLY A 5 -7.03 -34.58 10.14
C GLY A 5 -6.96 -33.05 10.30
N LEU A 6 -7.18 -32.25 9.25
CA LEU A 6 -7.18 -30.78 9.29
C LEU A 6 -8.61 -30.25 9.14
N ALA A 7 -9.26 -29.94 10.25
CA ALA A 7 -10.54 -29.25 10.25
C ALA A 7 -10.29 -27.73 10.29
N LEU A 8 -10.82 -26.98 9.33
CA LEU A 8 -11.02 -25.55 9.48
C LEU A 8 -12.07 -25.33 10.57
N ASP A 9 -11.75 -24.49 11.56
CA ASP A 9 -12.73 -24.11 12.57
C ASP A 9 -13.91 -23.40 11.87
N SER A 10 -15.10 -23.98 11.99
CA SER A 10 -16.30 -23.28 11.55
C SER A 10 -16.55 -22.06 12.44
N GLN A 11 -17.27 -21.05 11.95
CA GLN A 11 -17.69 -19.91 12.78
C GLN A 11 -18.35 -20.35 14.09
N ARG A 12 -19.09 -21.45 14.05
CA ARG A 12 -19.73 -22.03 15.25
C ARG A 12 -18.67 -22.55 16.23
N THR A 13 -17.68 -23.27 15.75
CA THR A 13 -16.58 -23.82 16.59
C THR A 13 -15.76 -22.69 17.18
N PHE A 14 -15.46 -21.65 16.39
CA PHE A 14 -14.77 -20.45 16.85
C PHE A 14 -15.55 -19.77 17.99
N ARG A 15 -16.87 -19.50 17.81
CA ARG A 15 -17.71 -18.89 18.86
C ARG A 15 -17.77 -19.72 20.15
N ILE A 16 -17.78 -21.06 20.03
CA ILE A 16 -17.76 -21.95 21.20
C ILE A 16 -16.42 -21.83 21.94
N LYS A 17 -15.30 -21.79 21.22
CA LYS A 17 -13.96 -21.61 21.82
C LYS A 17 -13.84 -20.24 22.52
N GLU A 18 -14.25 -19.19 21.87
CA GLU A 18 -14.28 -17.83 22.43
C GLU A 18 -15.11 -17.76 23.71
N ARG A 19 -16.33 -18.32 23.67
CA ARG A 19 -17.20 -18.37 24.85
C ARG A 19 -16.55 -19.14 26.00
N ARG A 20 -15.91 -20.27 25.70
CA ARG A 20 -15.20 -21.06 26.70
C ARG A 20 -14.04 -20.29 27.32
N ALA A 21 -13.24 -19.61 26.48
CA ALA A 21 -12.14 -18.77 26.95
C ALA A 21 -12.65 -17.64 27.86
N PHE A 22 -13.72 -16.96 27.47
CA PHE A 22 -14.35 -15.92 28.28
C PHE A 22 -14.82 -16.45 29.63
N LEU A 23 -15.58 -17.56 29.66
CA LEU A 23 -16.08 -18.16 30.88
C LEU A 23 -14.94 -18.68 31.78
N THR A 24 -13.86 -19.20 31.19
CA THR A 24 -12.68 -19.62 31.95
C THR A 24 -11.98 -18.42 32.58
N ALA A 25 -11.80 -17.32 31.85
CA ALA A 25 -11.23 -16.10 32.39
C ALA A 25 -12.08 -15.52 33.54
N GLN A 26 -13.42 -15.50 33.35
CA GLN A 26 -14.35 -15.05 34.37
C GLN A 26 -14.30 -15.92 35.65
N ALA A 27 -14.19 -17.24 35.50
CA ALA A 27 -14.13 -18.18 36.62
C ALA A 27 -12.78 -18.19 37.32
N SER A 28 -11.73 -17.59 36.74
CA SER A 28 -10.38 -17.57 37.31
C SER A 28 -10.11 -16.41 38.27
N CYS A 29 -11.07 -15.51 38.48
CA CYS A 29 -10.93 -14.34 39.35
C CYS A 29 -12.20 -14.09 40.18
N GLU A 30 -12.04 -13.52 41.36
CA GLU A 30 -13.14 -13.15 42.24
C GLU A 30 -13.84 -11.88 41.78
N GLU A 31 -13.09 -10.94 41.20
CA GLU A 31 -13.59 -9.70 40.64
C GLU A 31 -13.08 -9.53 39.20
N TYR A 32 -13.92 -9.03 38.33
CA TYR A 32 -13.55 -8.73 36.94
C TYR A 32 -14.26 -7.49 36.43
N VAL A 33 -13.60 -6.80 35.52
CA VAL A 33 -14.16 -5.64 34.79
C VAL A 33 -14.29 -5.98 33.31
N LEU A 34 -15.47 -5.76 32.77
CA LEU A 34 -15.71 -5.85 31.32
C LEU A 34 -15.73 -4.45 30.73
N SER A 35 -14.95 -4.24 29.68
CA SER A 35 -14.93 -2.96 28.99
C SER A 35 -15.03 -3.15 27.47
N TYR A 36 -15.52 -2.14 26.77
CA TYR A 36 -15.47 -2.08 25.31
C TYR A 36 -15.27 -0.64 24.83
N PRO A 37 -14.53 -0.42 23.74
CA PRO A 37 -14.41 0.90 23.13
C PRO A 37 -15.69 1.25 22.37
N ARG A 38 -16.26 2.44 22.61
CA ARG A 38 -17.49 2.89 21.95
C ARG A 38 -17.28 3.30 20.49
N ALA A 39 -16.06 3.64 20.12
CA ALA A 39 -15.67 4.00 18.76
C ALA A 39 -14.24 3.56 18.46
N ASP A 40 -13.94 3.46 17.19
CA ASP A 40 -12.56 3.28 16.73
C ASP A 40 -11.84 4.64 16.80
N SER A 41 -10.63 4.64 17.36
CA SER A 41 -9.85 5.87 17.56
C SER A 41 -9.39 6.52 16.26
N SER A 42 -9.19 5.74 15.20
CA SER A 42 -8.70 6.24 13.91
C SER A 42 -9.82 6.64 12.95
N SER A 43 -10.89 5.85 12.88
CA SER A 43 -12.00 6.04 11.93
C SER A 43 -13.23 6.70 12.53
N GLN A 44 -13.27 6.89 13.86
CA GLN A 44 -14.44 7.36 14.62
C GLN A 44 -15.71 6.52 14.39
N ARG A 45 -15.59 5.32 13.83
CA ARG A 45 -16.73 4.43 13.61
C ARG A 45 -17.22 3.87 14.93
N PRO A 46 -18.56 3.85 15.16
CA PRO A 46 -19.11 3.23 16.35
C PRO A 46 -18.69 1.76 16.43
N ARG A 47 -18.31 1.32 17.64
CA ARG A 47 -18.12 -0.09 17.96
C ARG A 47 -19.22 -0.58 18.86
N PHE A 48 -19.66 -1.80 18.63
CA PHE A 48 -20.71 -2.43 19.43
C PHE A 48 -20.10 -3.36 20.46
N PRO A 49 -20.70 -3.46 21.67
CA PRO A 49 -20.26 -4.39 22.70
C PRO A 49 -20.42 -5.84 22.25
N SER A 50 -19.58 -6.73 22.81
CA SER A 50 -19.73 -8.17 22.59
C SER A 50 -21.06 -8.70 23.16
N PRO A 51 -21.58 -9.84 22.66
CA PRO A 51 -22.74 -10.49 23.25
C PRO A 51 -22.55 -10.78 24.75
N TRP A 52 -21.36 -11.15 25.17
CA TRP A 52 -21.05 -11.44 26.58
C TRP A 52 -21.12 -10.22 27.48
N PHE A 53 -20.71 -9.06 26.97
CA PHE A 53 -20.89 -7.79 27.66
C PHE A 53 -22.40 -7.48 27.81
N MET A 54 -23.18 -7.70 26.76
CA MET A 54 -24.64 -7.49 26.79
C MET A 54 -25.34 -8.46 27.72
N ASP A 55 -24.88 -9.72 27.80
CA ASP A 55 -25.41 -10.72 28.74
C ASP A 55 -25.14 -10.29 30.19
N ALA A 56 -23.91 -9.88 30.50
CA ALA A 56 -23.55 -9.38 31.83
C ALA A 56 -24.34 -8.12 32.21
N LEU A 57 -24.47 -7.18 31.27
CA LEU A 57 -25.27 -5.97 31.46
C LEU A 57 -26.75 -6.30 31.72
N THR A 58 -27.32 -7.26 31.01
CA THR A 58 -28.70 -7.70 31.22
C THR A 58 -28.92 -8.30 32.61
N VAL A 59 -27.95 -9.09 33.09
CA VAL A 59 -27.99 -9.66 34.45
C VAL A 59 -27.96 -8.56 35.50
N LEU A 60 -27.03 -7.58 35.37
CA LEU A 60 -26.89 -6.48 36.34
C LEU A 60 -28.03 -5.48 36.28
N ASN A 61 -28.62 -5.24 35.11
CA ASN A 61 -29.72 -4.30 34.93
C ASN A 61 -31.08 -4.91 35.21
N GLY A 62 -31.18 -6.25 35.19
CA GLY A 62 -32.43 -6.99 35.38
C GLY A 62 -33.35 -7.06 34.13
N VAL A 63 -33.05 -6.24 33.12
CA VAL A 63 -33.78 -6.23 31.83
C VAL A 63 -32.79 -5.99 30.69
N SER A 64 -33.09 -6.53 29.50
CA SER A 64 -32.30 -6.32 28.30
C SER A 64 -32.38 -4.86 27.81
N VAL A 65 -31.27 -4.30 27.47
CA VAL A 65 -31.10 -2.91 26.99
C VAL A 65 -30.46 -2.93 25.61
N PRO A 66 -30.94 -2.15 24.63
CA PRO A 66 -30.24 -1.94 23.36
C PRO A 66 -28.84 -1.35 23.60
N SER A 67 -27.86 -1.74 22.79
CA SER A 67 -26.48 -1.22 22.92
C SER A 67 -26.39 0.29 22.73
N THR A 68 -27.31 0.90 22.00
CA THR A 68 -27.44 2.35 21.82
C THR A 68 -27.80 3.10 23.09
N ASP A 69 -28.46 2.43 24.04
CA ASP A 69 -29.00 3.06 25.24
C ASP A 69 -28.07 2.90 26.45
N ILE A 70 -26.96 2.16 26.31
CA ILE A 70 -25.95 1.99 27.38
C ILE A 70 -25.47 3.34 27.96
N PRO A 71 -25.17 4.38 27.14
CA PRO A 71 -24.74 5.67 27.70
C PRO A 71 -25.75 6.33 28.65
N GLN A 72 -27.03 5.98 28.51
CA GLN A 72 -28.10 6.54 29.36
C GLN A 72 -28.17 5.86 30.73
N LEU A 73 -27.49 4.73 30.91
CA LEU A 73 -27.42 4.00 32.17
C LEU A 73 -26.28 4.51 33.09
N SER A 74 -25.62 5.59 32.77
CA SER A 74 -24.37 6.09 33.35
C SER A 74 -24.38 6.40 34.86
N ASN A 75 -25.52 6.30 35.54
CA ASN A 75 -25.64 6.57 36.97
C ASN A 75 -25.82 5.29 37.82
N LYS A 76 -25.21 4.18 37.41
CA LYS A 76 -25.28 2.91 38.13
C LYS A 76 -23.91 2.59 38.77
N ASP A 77 -23.87 2.15 39.99
CA ASP A 77 -22.63 1.80 40.69
C ASP A 77 -21.81 0.69 40.03
N TRP A 78 -22.46 -0.10 39.15
CA TRP A 78 -21.84 -1.21 38.41
C TRP A 78 -21.51 -0.87 36.97
N LEU A 79 -21.82 0.37 36.48
CA LEU A 79 -21.54 0.80 35.10
C LEU A 79 -20.94 2.20 35.07
N GLU A 80 -19.70 2.27 34.65
CA GLU A 80 -19.04 3.52 34.35
C GLU A 80 -19.04 3.77 32.84
N VAL A 81 -19.51 4.93 32.42
CA VAL A 81 -19.46 5.39 31.03
C VAL A 81 -18.45 6.52 30.91
N ILE A 82 -17.24 6.19 30.47
CA ILE A 82 -16.19 7.16 30.23
C ILE A 82 -16.52 7.96 28.99
N GLN A 83 -16.87 9.23 29.14
CA GLN A 83 -17.28 10.11 28.03
C GLN A 83 -16.10 10.54 27.17
N SER A 84 -14.93 10.71 27.78
CA SER A 84 -13.67 11.03 27.11
C SER A 84 -12.49 10.53 27.96
N PRO A 85 -11.29 10.37 27.39
CA PRO A 85 -10.10 10.09 28.17
C PRO A 85 -9.85 11.08 29.31
N LEU A 86 -10.33 12.31 29.19
CA LEU A 86 -10.22 13.34 30.22
C LEU A 86 -11.11 13.08 31.41
N HIS A 87 -12.28 12.47 31.20
CA HIS A 87 -13.25 12.20 32.27
C HIS A 87 -12.71 11.18 33.28
N SER A 88 -11.99 10.14 32.82
CA SER A 88 -11.40 9.14 33.71
C SER A 88 -10.31 9.70 34.62
N LEU A 89 -9.70 10.83 34.25
CA LEU A 89 -8.62 11.46 35.01
C LEU A 89 -9.12 12.43 36.08
N GLU A 90 -10.41 12.70 36.13
CA GLU A 90 -11.01 13.59 37.14
C GLU A 90 -11.29 12.89 38.49
N SER A 91 -11.44 11.56 38.46
CA SER A 91 -11.84 10.74 39.63
C SER A 91 -10.70 9.97 40.28
N THR A 92 -9.44 10.10 39.84
CA THR A 92 -8.35 9.22 40.28
C THR A 92 -7.70 9.71 41.57
N GLU A 93 -7.83 8.96 42.64
CA GLU A 93 -7.16 9.20 43.92
C GLU A 93 -5.70 8.73 43.92
N THR A 94 -5.36 7.72 43.12
CA THR A 94 -4.01 7.14 43.00
C THR A 94 -3.32 7.57 41.74
N ILE A 95 -2.09 8.05 41.86
CA ILE A 95 -1.35 8.62 40.72
C ILE A 95 -0.10 7.78 40.49
N SER A 96 -0.09 7.05 39.37
CA SER A 96 1.14 6.49 38.79
C SER A 96 1.90 7.56 37.98
N ALA A 97 3.14 7.28 37.58
CA ALA A 97 3.90 8.19 36.72
C ALA A 97 3.23 8.41 35.36
N ALA A 98 2.52 7.40 34.85
CA ALA A 98 1.73 7.51 33.62
C ALA A 98 0.51 8.43 33.82
N ASP A 99 -0.18 8.29 34.97
CA ASP A 99 -1.36 9.10 35.28
C ASP A 99 -1.00 10.59 35.44
N ILE A 100 0.21 10.93 35.88
CA ILE A 100 0.67 12.33 36.00
C ILE A 100 0.70 12.97 34.58
N HIS A 101 1.26 12.27 33.61
CA HIS A 101 1.29 12.78 32.23
C HIS A 101 -0.14 13.00 31.68
N ASP A 102 -1.02 12.05 31.89
CA ASP A 102 -2.40 12.13 31.43
C ASP A 102 -3.18 13.24 32.17
N ARG A 103 -2.93 13.46 33.47
CA ARG A 103 -3.48 14.62 34.20
C ARG A 103 -2.98 15.95 33.68
N ASP A 104 -1.71 16.05 33.27
CA ASP A 104 -1.17 17.24 32.65
C ASP A 104 -1.88 17.52 31.33
N VAL A 105 -2.07 16.49 30.48
CA VAL A 105 -2.84 16.62 29.23
C VAL A 105 -4.29 17.04 29.51
N ALA A 106 -4.94 16.43 30.51
CA ALA A 106 -6.29 16.79 30.95
C ALA A 106 -6.37 18.23 31.46
N SER A 107 -5.37 18.67 32.23
CA SER A 107 -5.26 20.05 32.73
C SER A 107 -5.18 21.07 31.60
N VAL A 108 -4.33 20.81 30.60
CA VAL A 108 -4.21 21.65 29.39
C VAL A 108 -5.54 21.75 28.64
N SER A 109 -6.21 20.60 28.47
CA SER A 109 -7.49 20.55 27.76
C SER A 109 -8.60 21.32 28.48
N ARG A 110 -8.70 21.16 29.81
CA ARG A 110 -9.65 21.96 30.64
C ARG A 110 -9.36 23.46 30.57
N TRP A 111 -8.08 23.81 30.63
CA TRP A 111 -7.65 25.20 30.50
C TRP A 111 -8.12 25.80 29.19
N ARG A 112 -7.93 25.07 28.08
CA ARG A 112 -8.41 25.48 26.74
C ARG A 112 -9.93 25.60 26.71
N MET A 113 -10.66 24.62 27.25
CA MET A 113 -12.13 24.63 27.28
C MET A 113 -12.68 25.80 28.12
N SER A 114 -11.94 26.30 29.11
CA SER A 114 -12.31 27.48 29.90
C SER A 114 -12.07 28.81 29.16
N GLY A 115 -11.63 28.78 27.91
CA GLY A 115 -11.36 29.95 27.08
C GLY A 115 -10.07 30.72 27.45
N ARG A 116 -9.24 30.17 28.32
CA ARG A 116 -7.98 30.78 28.71
C ARG A 116 -6.90 30.53 27.65
N ALA A 117 -5.99 31.47 27.47
CA ALA A 117 -4.89 31.32 26.55
C ALA A 117 -3.92 30.23 27.02
N LEU A 118 -3.63 29.25 26.17
CA LEU A 118 -2.77 28.11 26.51
C LEU A 118 -1.34 28.52 26.89
N LYS A 119 -0.85 29.65 26.36
CA LYS A 119 0.46 30.23 26.71
C LYS A 119 0.60 30.58 28.19
N ASP A 120 -0.52 30.81 28.88
CA ASP A 120 -0.55 31.19 30.30
C ASP A 120 -0.69 29.97 31.22
N HIS A 121 -0.70 28.75 30.68
CA HIS A 121 -0.76 27.51 31.46
C HIS A 121 0.60 27.21 32.11
N TYR A 122 0.62 26.67 33.32
CA TYR A 122 1.85 26.38 34.10
C TYR A 122 2.82 25.42 33.38
N LEU A 123 2.32 24.58 32.47
CA LEU A 123 3.14 23.68 31.63
C LEU A 123 3.65 24.36 30.35
N ALA A 124 3.25 25.59 30.06
CA ALA A 124 3.71 26.30 28.88
C ALA A 124 5.13 26.85 29.14
N THR A 125 6.11 26.13 28.61
CA THR A 125 7.52 26.56 28.63
C THR A 125 7.96 26.95 27.23
N PRO A 126 8.87 27.95 27.06
CA PRO A 126 9.43 28.32 25.76
C PRO A 126 10.03 27.10 25.04
N GLY A 127 9.64 26.86 23.78
CA GLY A 127 10.03 25.67 23.00
C GLY A 127 9.45 24.34 23.50
N GLY A 128 8.59 24.36 24.52
CA GLY A 128 7.98 23.16 25.13
C GLY A 128 6.87 22.51 24.29
N ALA A 129 6.34 21.41 24.81
CA ALA A 129 5.32 20.62 24.11
C ALA A 129 4.02 21.42 23.86
N ILE A 130 3.60 22.27 24.78
CA ILE A 130 2.39 23.08 24.64
C ILE A 130 2.56 24.11 23.53
N GLU A 131 3.68 24.83 23.51
CA GLU A 131 3.95 25.83 22.47
C GLU A 131 3.97 25.18 21.08
N ARG A 132 4.67 24.04 20.94
CA ARG A 132 4.66 23.26 19.70
C ARG A 132 3.27 22.76 19.33
N SER A 133 2.45 22.33 20.31
CA SER A 133 1.08 21.88 20.06
C SER A 133 0.17 23.02 19.60
N ILE A 134 0.35 24.23 20.14
CA ILE A 134 -0.36 25.43 19.69
C ILE A 134 0.03 25.73 18.23
N ALA A 135 1.33 25.81 17.94
CA ALA A 135 1.84 26.08 16.60
C ALA A 135 1.34 25.05 15.58
N MET A 136 1.34 23.74 15.96
CA MET A 136 0.78 22.68 15.13
C MET A 136 -0.72 22.86 14.91
N ASN A 137 -1.50 23.18 15.93
CA ASN A 137 -2.95 23.36 15.80
C ASN A 137 -3.30 24.59 14.94
N ASP A 138 -2.59 25.68 15.13
CA ASP A 138 -2.77 26.90 14.33
C ASP A 138 -2.39 26.64 12.87
N SER A 139 -1.28 25.95 12.63
CA SER A 139 -0.90 25.50 11.31
C SER A 139 -2.00 24.65 10.67
N ARG A 140 -2.47 23.60 11.33
CA ARG A 140 -3.53 22.70 10.83
C ARG A 140 -4.84 23.44 10.54
N SER A 141 -5.10 24.55 11.22
CA SER A 141 -6.28 25.39 11.04
C SER A 141 -6.15 26.36 9.85
N SER A 142 -4.93 26.66 9.42
CA SER A 142 -4.63 27.56 8.30
C SER A 142 -4.83 26.87 6.95
N ARG A 143 -4.87 27.68 5.87
CA ARG A 143 -4.88 27.18 4.49
C ARG A 143 -3.47 26.96 3.94
N GLN A 144 -2.45 27.41 4.63
CA GLN A 144 -1.06 27.30 4.20
C GLN A 144 -0.46 25.98 4.65
N VAL A 145 0.34 25.36 3.79
CA VAL A 145 1.15 24.20 4.12
C VAL A 145 2.36 24.67 4.93
N THR A 146 2.69 23.93 5.98
CA THR A 146 3.80 24.24 6.88
C THR A 146 4.60 22.97 7.19
N GLY A 147 5.67 23.08 7.99
CA GLY A 147 6.42 21.93 8.49
C GLY A 147 5.56 20.88 9.21
N TRP A 148 4.44 21.27 9.83
CA TRP A 148 3.48 20.36 10.46
C TRP A 148 2.57 19.63 9.48
N ASP A 149 2.62 20.02 8.22
CA ASP A 149 1.82 19.45 7.13
C ASP A 149 2.67 18.77 6.07
N GLY A 150 3.98 18.67 6.31
CA GLY A 150 4.93 18.00 5.41
C GLY A 150 5.70 18.94 4.47
N ASP A 151 5.70 20.26 4.71
CA ASP A 151 6.65 21.18 4.08
C ASP A 151 7.94 21.20 4.91
N LEU A 152 8.94 20.47 4.47
CA LEU A 152 10.23 20.35 5.14
C LEU A 152 11.34 21.19 4.46
N SER A 153 10.98 22.08 3.54
CA SER A 153 11.92 22.90 2.75
C SER A 153 12.92 23.69 3.60
N GLY A 154 12.53 24.10 4.82
CA GLY A 154 13.41 24.81 5.74
C GLY A 154 14.17 23.90 6.73
N HIS A 155 13.95 22.60 6.72
CA HIS A 155 14.42 21.67 7.75
C HIS A 155 15.15 20.43 7.20
N LEU A 156 14.94 20.09 5.95
CA LEU A 156 15.51 18.92 5.30
C LEU A 156 16.07 19.32 3.94
N ASP A 157 17.37 19.12 3.74
CA ASP A 157 17.92 19.08 2.39
C ASP A 157 17.57 17.72 1.77
N ALA A 158 16.48 17.71 1.03
CA ALA A 158 15.99 16.49 0.37
C ALA A 158 16.66 16.23 -1.00
N GLY A 159 17.52 17.13 -1.45
CA GLY A 159 18.30 16.96 -2.68
C GLY A 159 19.17 15.70 -2.70
N PRO A 160 19.82 15.29 -1.59
CA PRO A 160 20.54 14.03 -1.51
C PRO A 160 19.68 12.81 -1.76
N VAL A 161 18.40 12.80 -1.33
CA VAL A 161 17.47 11.66 -1.49
C VAL A 161 17.35 11.21 -2.94
N LEU A 162 17.45 12.15 -3.89
CA LEU A 162 17.40 11.85 -5.33
C LEU A 162 18.78 11.50 -5.92
N ARG A 163 19.88 11.77 -5.20
CA ARG A 163 21.25 11.64 -5.70
C ARG A 163 22.01 10.47 -5.08
N GLU A 164 21.58 9.94 -3.95
CA GLU A 164 22.29 8.89 -3.19
C GLU A 164 22.19 7.48 -3.81
N GLY A 165 21.87 7.38 -5.09
CA GLY A 165 21.88 6.12 -5.81
C GLY A 165 20.70 5.97 -6.77
N PRO A 166 20.62 4.84 -7.48
CA PRO A 166 19.55 4.63 -8.44
C PRO A 166 18.18 4.51 -7.77
N LEU A 167 17.23 5.29 -8.26
CA LEU A 167 15.82 5.34 -7.83
C LEU A 167 15.05 4.14 -8.37
N SER A 168 14.01 3.70 -7.68
CA SER A 168 13.03 2.77 -8.22
C SER A 168 11.80 3.51 -8.75
N ALA A 169 11.20 3.01 -9.83
CA ALA A 169 9.92 3.52 -10.34
C ALA A 169 8.85 3.55 -9.24
N THR A 170 8.72 2.47 -8.48
CA THR A 170 7.76 2.33 -7.37
C THR A 170 7.97 3.35 -6.25
N GLY A 171 9.21 3.79 -6.04
CA GLY A 171 9.51 4.87 -5.09
C GLY A 171 8.84 6.17 -5.53
N LEU A 172 9.03 6.59 -6.78
CA LEU A 172 8.41 7.80 -7.31
C LEU A 172 6.88 7.70 -7.37
N GLU A 173 6.35 6.53 -7.76
CA GLU A 173 4.90 6.24 -7.73
C GLU A 173 4.32 6.36 -6.32
N SER A 174 5.09 5.99 -5.29
CA SER A 174 4.70 6.18 -3.88
C SER A 174 4.56 7.66 -3.53
N TRP A 175 5.49 8.52 -4.00
CA TRP A 175 5.39 9.95 -3.81
C TRP A 175 4.18 10.54 -4.55
N ALA A 176 3.97 10.15 -5.81
CA ALA A 176 2.82 10.60 -6.59
C ALA A 176 1.47 10.20 -5.93
N ARG A 177 1.43 9.03 -5.27
CA ARG A 177 0.25 8.59 -4.53
C ARG A 177 0.02 9.38 -3.25
N CYS A 178 1.04 9.45 -2.40
CA CYS A 178 1.01 10.17 -1.12
C CYS A 178 2.44 10.52 -0.69
N PRO A 179 2.87 11.80 -0.84
CA PRO A 179 4.23 12.21 -0.50
C PRO A 179 4.63 11.88 0.94
N PHE A 180 3.69 11.92 1.90
CA PHE A 180 3.96 11.55 3.28
C PHE A 180 4.30 10.06 3.44
N SER A 181 3.61 9.18 2.71
CA SER A 181 3.93 7.75 2.70
C SER A 181 5.33 7.49 2.12
N TYR A 182 5.69 8.21 1.05
CA TYR A 182 7.05 8.17 0.51
C TYR A 182 8.09 8.61 1.54
N PHE A 183 7.86 9.72 2.24
CA PHE A 183 8.76 10.22 3.27
C PHE A 183 9.00 9.17 4.36
N LEU A 184 7.93 8.55 4.88
CA LEU A 184 8.06 7.53 5.91
C LEU A 184 8.77 6.27 5.41
N GLY A 185 8.40 5.77 4.23
CA GLY A 185 8.91 4.51 3.71
C GLY A 185 10.28 4.60 3.03
N HIS A 186 10.54 5.70 2.29
CA HIS A 186 11.75 5.83 1.47
C HIS A 186 12.79 6.79 2.05
N VAL A 187 12.37 7.86 2.75
CA VAL A 187 13.32 8.79 3.38
C VAL A 187 13.69 8.32 4.78
N LEU A 188 12.71 7.96 5.62
CA LEU A 188 12.95 7.46 6.98
C LEU A 188 13.18 5.94 7.05
N GLY A 189 12.92 5.20 5.99
CA GLY A 189 13.14 3.74 5.93
C GLY A 189 12.22 2.91 6.83
N LEU A 190 11.06 3.46 7.25
CA LEU A 190 10.12 2.75 8.11
C LEU A 190 9.47 1.58 7.37
N ARG A 191 9.19 0.50 8.08
CA ARG A 191 8.52 -0.69 7.57
C ARG A 191 7.46 -1.14 8.57
N ALA A 192 6.36 -1.72 8.05
CA ALA A 192 5.39 -2.43 8.89
C ALA A 192 6.05 -3.63 9.57
N LEU A 193 5.58 -3.95 10.76
CA LEU A 193 5.98 -5.19 11.44
C LEU A 193 5.11 -6.34 10.91
N ASP A 194 5.75 -7.44 10.54
CA ASP A 194 5.05 -8.67 10.18
C ASP A 194 4.45 -9.32 11.44
N SER A 195 3.22 -9.82 11.32
CA SER A 195 2.55 -10.62 12.36
C SER A 195 2.42 -12.07 11.88
N PRO A 196 3.45 -12.90 12.07
CA PRO A 196 3.49 -14.26 11.52
C PRO A 196 2.42 -15.19 12.09
N GLU A 197 1.85 -14.88 13.25
CA GLU A 197 0.84 -15.72 13.92
C GLU A 197 -0.50 -15.76 13.15
N ASP A 198 -0.78 -14.78 12.30
CA ASP A 198 -2.06 -14.60 11.62
C ASP A 198 -2.08 -15.12 10.18
N VAL A 199 -1.03 -15.84 9.74
CA VAL A 199 -0.93 -16.33 8.35
C VAL A 199 -1.88 -17.50 8.13
N LEU A 200 -3.10 -17.19 7.70
CA LEU A 200 -4.11 -18.19 7.30
C LEU A 200 -3.92 -18.65 5.84
N THR A 201 -3.58 -17.72 4.97
CA THR A 201 -3.36 -17.94 3.53
C THR A 201 -2.06 -17.28 3.11
N ILE A 202 -1.51 -17.67 1.99
CA ILE A 202 -0.40 -16.94 1.36
C ILE A 202 -0.80 -15.47 1.16
N SER A 203 0.08 -14.54 1.49
CA SER A 203 -0.18 -13.13 1.29
C SER A 203 -0.26 -12.78 -0.20
N ALA A 204 -0.97 -11.69 -0.56
CA ALA A 204 -1.04 -11.24 -1.95
C ALA A 204 0.35 -10.91 -2.52
N LEU A 205 1.25 -10.37 -1.69
CA LEU A 205 2.63 -10.07 -2.06
C LEU A 205 3.44 -11.34 -2.34
N ASP A 206 3.35 -12.33 -1.44
CA ASP A 206 4.06 -13.60 -1.61
C ASP A 206 3.51 -14.41 -2.79
N LYS A 207 2.16 -14.40 -3.01
CA LYS A 207 1.52 -15.00 -4.18
C LYS A 207 2.03 -14.33 -5.47
N GLY A 208 2.09 -13.00 -5.48
CA GLY A 208 2.65 -12.24 -6.60
C GLY A 208 4.09 -12.63 -6.90
N SER A 209 4.96 -12.58 -5.89
CA SER A 209 6.39 -12.94 -6.02
C SER A 209 6.59 -14.39 -6.46
N LEU A 210 5.73 -15.31 -6.01
CA LEU A 210 5.75 -16.71 -6.42
C LEU A 210 5.40 -16.86 -7.90
N VAL A 211 4.34 -16.21 -8.36
CA VAL A 211 3.90 -16.23 -9.77
C VAL A 211 4.97 -15.63 -10.68
N HIS A 212 5.55 -14.48 -10.32
CA HIS A 212 6.66 -13.88 -11.09
C HIS A 212 7.83 -14.84 -11.23
N ARG A 213 8.26 -15.51 -10.15
CA ARG A 213 9.36 -16.47 -10.18
C ARG A 213 9.06 -17.70 -11.02
N ILE A 214 7.80 -18.18 -11.01
CA ILE A 214 7.38 -19.28 -11.89
C ILE A 214 7.48 -18.83 -13.35
N LEU A 215 6.94 -17.66 -13.69
CA LEU A 215 6.96 -17.14 -15.05
C LEU A 215 8.37 -16.82 -15.53
N GLU A 216 9.21 -16.19 -14.71
CA GLU A 216 10.64 -16.00 -14.97
C GLU A 216 11.31 -17.30 -15.45
N ARG A 217 11.21 -18.35 -14.63
CA ARG A 217 11.85 -19.62 -14.92
C ARG A 217 11.28 -20.34 -16.14
N VAL A 218 9.97 -20.23 -16.33
CA VAL A 218 9.31 -20.84 -17.50
C VAL A 218 9.75 -20.09 -18.77
N VAL A 219 9.68 -18.77 -18.78
CA VAL A 219 10.05 -17.97 -19.95
C VAL A 219 11.54 -18.11 -20.27
N ASP A 220 12.41 -18.08 -19.24
CA ASP A 220 13.86 -18.29 -19.42
C ASP A 220 14.16 -19.67 -20.05
N GLU A 221 13.48 -20.73 -19.60
CA GLU A 221 13.64 -22.07 -20.18
C GLU A 221 13.10 -22.13 -21.61
N LEU A 222 12.00 -21.47 -21.92
CA LEU A 222 11.45 -21.36 -23.29
C LEU A 222 12.41 -20.61 -24.21
N ILE A 223 13.00 -19.51 -23.75
CA ILE A 223 14.01 -18.73 -24.52
C ILE A 223 15.22 -19.63 -24.83
N LYS A 224 15.78 -20.32 -23.83
CA LYS A 224 16.96 -21.18 -23.99
C LYS A 224 16.74 -22.35 -24.93
N ARG A 225 15.55 -22.94 -24.95
CA ARG A 225 15.21 -24.06 -25.83
C ARG A 225 14.92 -23.66 -27.28
N ASN A 226 14.60 -22.40 -27.47
CA ASN A 226 14.14 -21.89 -28.78
C ASN A 226 15.31 -21.52 -29.74
N ASP A 227 16.58 -21.62 -29.29
CA ASP A 227 17.79 -21.30 -30.08
C ASP A 227 17.69 -20.02 -30.94
N GLY A 228 16.91 -19.02 -30.48
CA GLY A 228 16.68 -17.75 -31.18
C GLY A 228 15.71 -17.84 -32.36
N SER A 229 14.95 -18.91 -32.54
CA SER A 229 14.08 -19.11 -33.69
C SER A 229 12.56 -18.95 -33.46
N GLY A 230 12.16 -18.45 -32.28
CA GLY A 230 10.77 -18.15 -31.92
C GLY A 230 10.08 -19.25 -31.09
N THR A 231 9.22 -18.83 -30.15
CA THR A 231 8.52 -19.72 -29.20
C THR A 231 7.53 -20.71 -29.85
N GLY A 232 7.23 -20.56 -31.14
CA GLY A 232 6.31 -21.42 -31.88
C GLY A 232 6.76 -22.84 -32.10
N LYS A 233 8.03 -23.19 -31.80
CA LYS A 233 8.56 -24.54 -32.00
C LYS A 233 8.28 -25.50 -30.84
N ILE A 234 8.05 -24.99 -29.63
CA ILE A 234 7.74 -25.81 -28.45
C ILE A 234 6.23 -26.02 -28.40
N GLY A 235 5.78 -27.28 -28.50
CA GLY A 235 4.36 -27.60 -28.46
C GLY A 235 3.69 -27.29 -27.11
N MET A 236 2.39 -26.99 -27.13
CA MET A 236 1.59 -26.69 -25.91
C MET A 236 1.77 -27.73 -24.81
N GLY A 237 1.81 -29.00 -25.14
CA GLY A 237 1.99 -30.09 -24.16
C GLY A 237 3.32 -29.98 -23.45
N GLU A 238 4.38 -29.62 -24.13
CA GLU A 238 5.71 -29.45 -23.54
C GLU A 238 5.80 -28.20 -22.70
N GLN A 239 5.25 -27.06 -23.14
CA GLN A 239 5.17 -25.83 -22.34
C GLN A 239 4.40 -26.07 -21.03
N GLY A 240 3.27 -26.78 -21.11
CA GLY A 240 2.49 -27.17 -19.93
C GLY A 240 3.24 -28.12 -18.96
N GLN A 241 4.11 -29.00 -19.49
CA GLN A 241 4.97 -29.85 -18.64
C GLN A 241 6.05 -29.03 -17.93
N ILE A 242 6.72 -28.11 -18.64
CA ILE A 242 7.70 -27.19 -18.07
C ILE A 242 7.05 -26.38 -16.96
N LEU A 243 5.88 -25.76 -17.22
CA LEU A 243 5.16 -24.97 -16.21
C LEU A 243 4.85 -25.81 -14.96
N ARG A 244 4.27 -27.00 -15.10
CA ARG A 244 3.91 -27.87 -13.94
C ARG A 244 5.12 -28.23 -13.11
N ARG A 245 6.24 -28.58 -13.74
CA ARG A 245 7.49 -28.91 -13.04
C ARG A 245 8.03 -27.69 -12.29
N VAL A 246 8.18 -26.56 -12.98
CA VAL A 246 8.69 -25.33 -12.36
C VAL A 246 7.79 -24.84 -11.23
N ALA A 247 6.47 -24.87 -11.44
CA ALA A 247 5.52 -24.48 -10.41
C ALA A 247 5.62 -25.38 -9.16
N GLN A 248 5.74 -26.70 -9.35
CA GLN A 248 5.90 -27.62 -8.21
C GLN A 248 7.17 -27.29 -7.40
N GLU A 249 8.30 -27.06 -8.07
CA GLU A 249 9.55 -26.70 -7.41
C GLU A 249 9.43 -25.39 -6.60
N GLU A 250 8.73 -24.38 -7.14
CA GLU A 250 8.51 -23.12 -6.44
C GLU A 250 7.48 -23.24 -5.30
N PHE A 251 6.47 -24.09 -5.43
CA PHE A 251 5.53 -24.43 -4.36
C PHE A 251 6.26 -25.10 -3.18
N ASP A 252 7.13 -26.05 -3.46
CA ASP A 252 7.93 -26.73 -2.43
C ASP A 252 8.85 -25.76 -1.69
N ARG A 253 9.41 -24.78 -2.40
CA ARG A 253 10.21 -23.68 -1.80
C ARG A 253 9.35 -22.76 -0.92
N ALA A 254 8.13 -22.41 -1.36
CA ALA A 254 7.21 -21.60 -0.58
C ALA A 254 6.78 -22.32 0.70
N GLU A 255 6.51 -23.63 0.61
CA GLU A 255 6.19 -24.49 1.76
C GLU A 255 7.36 -24.54 2.75
N SER A 256 8.59 -24.73 2.26
CA SER A 256 9.78 -24.79 3.12
C SER A 256 10.06 -23.47 3.86
N ARG A 257 9.62 -22.33 3.29
CA ARG A 257 9.72 -21.02 3.93
C ARG A 257 8.58 -20.72 4.92
N GLY A 258 7.55 -21.56 4.98
CA GLY A 258 6.43 -21.39 5.89
C GLY A 258 5.48 -20.23 5.56
N ILE A 259 5.49 -19.69 4.32
CA ILE A 259 4.71 -18.53 3.90
C ILE A 259 3.33 -18.88 3.31
N THR A 260 2.99 -20.17 3.27
CA THR A 260 1.82 -20.69 2.54
C THR A 260 0.52 -20.70 3.33
N GLY A 261 0.60 -20.48 4.64
CA GLY A 261 -0.55 -20.54 5.54
C GLY A 261 -1.05 -21.98 5.78
N LYS A 262 -2.36 -22.15 5.92
CA LYS A 262 -2.98 -23.43 6.25
C LYS A 262 -2.94 -24.41 5.05
N PRO A 263 -2.52 -25.69 5.24
CA PRO A 263 -2.32 -26.63 4.13
C PRO A 263 -3.53 -26.83 3.22
N LEU A 264 -4.75 -26.84 3.76
CA LEU A 264 -5.98 -27.00 2.96
C LEU A 264 -6.22 -25.82 2.04
N LEU A 265 -6.02 -24.59 2.54
CA LEU A 265 -6.18 -23.36 1.76
C LEU A 265 -5.05 -23.22 0.73
N TRP A 266 -3.85 -23.66 1.10
CA TRP A 266 -2.72 -23.69 0.20
C TRP A 266 -2.90 -24.67 -0.97
N ALA A 267 -3.47 -25.86 -0.72
CA ALA A 267 -3.80 -26.80 -1.80
C ALA A 267 -4.72 -26.17 -2.86
N THR A 268 -5.75 -25.45 -2.40
CA THR A 268 -6.67 -24.72 -3.30
C THR A 268 -5.94 -23.59 -4.05
N ALA A 269 -5.06 -22.86 -3.38
CA ALA A 269 -4.28 -21.78 -4.00
C ALA A 269 -3.31 -22.31 -5.08
N LYS A 270 -2.67 -23.47 -4.87
CA LYS A 270 -1.83 -24.11 -5.88
C LYS A 270 -2.61 -24.46 -7.14
N ASP A 271 -3.79 -25.05 -7.00
CA ASP A 271 -4.66 -25.40 -8.13
C ASP A 271 -5.16 -24.17 -8.89
N GLU A 272 -5.44 -23.10 -8.18
CA GLU A 272 -5.82 -21.82 -8.78
C GLU A 272 -4.66 -21.20 -9.57
N ILE A 273 -3.48 -21.10 -8.98
CA ILE A 273 -2.27 -20.58 -9.64
C ILE A 273 -1.95 -21.38 -10.89
N LEU A 274 -1.98 -22.71 -10.83
CA LEU A 274 -1.71 -23.54 -12.01
C LEU A 274 -2.72 -23.35 -13.13
N ARG A 275 -4.01 -23.24 -12.82
CA ARG A 275 -5.06 -22.97 -13.82
C ARG A 275 -4.86 -21.61 -14.48
N ASP A 276 -4.60 -20.59 -13.69
CA ASP A 276 -4.35 -19.24 -14.18
C ASP A 276 -3.15 -19.22 -15.12
N LEU A 277 -2.04 -19.83 -14.73
CA LEU A 277 -0.81 -19.81 -15.53
C LEU A 277 -0.89 -20.71 -16.79
N ILE A 278 -1.66 -21.77 -16.78
CA ILE A 278 -1.91 -22.58 -17.99
C ILE A 278 -2.70 -21.72 -19.00
N GLY A 279 -3.78 -21.06 -18.56
CA GLY A 279 -4.55 -20.17 -19.44
C GLY A 279 -3.72 -18.99 -19.92
N PHE A 280 -2.88 -18.43 -19.07
CA PHE A 280 -1.97 -17.34 -19.44
C PHE A 280 -0.99 -17.77 -20.55
N LEU A 281 -0.39 -18.95 -20.49
CA LEU A 281 0.54 -19.42 -21.53
C LEU A 281 -0.15 -19.60 -22.90
N ASP A 282 -1.43 -19.96 -22.93
CA ASP A 282 -2.21 -20.05 -24.16
C ASP A 282 -2.47 -18.66 -24.77
N GLU A 283 -2.84 -17.70 -23.94
CA GLU A 283 -3.03 -16.29 -24.35
C GLU A 283 -1.70 -15.67 -24.82
N ASP A 284 -0.62 -15.94 -24.07
CA ASP A 284 0.72 -15.45 -24.38
C ASP A 284 1.21 -15.92 -25.73
N ARG A 285 1.12 -17.21 -25.99
CA ARG A 285 1.51 -17.79 -27.28
C ARG A 285 0.71 -17.19 -28.43
N THR A 286 -0.62 -17.12 -28.27
CA THR A 286 -1.51 -16.53 -29.29
C THR A 286 -1.15 -15.08 -29.57
N TRP A 287 -0.82 -14.34 -28.53
CA TRP A 287 -0.41 -12.95 -28.66
C TRP A 287 0.94 -12.80 -29.34
N LEU A 288 1.97 -13.57 -28.95
CA LEU A 288 3.29 -13.55 -29.56
C LEU A 288 3.25 -13.87 -31.05
N GLU A 289 2.47 -14.91 -31.44
CA GLU A 289 2.27 -15.30 -32.83
C GLU A 289 1.60 -14.18 -33.66
N ARG A 290 0.54 -13.58 -33.10
CA ARG A 290 -0.20 -12.50 -33.74
C ARG A 290 0.64 -11.26 -33.94
N GLU A 291 1.42 -10.88 -32.92
CA GLU A 291 2.24 -9.67 -32.91
C GLU A 291 3.60 -9.87 -33.59
N GLY A 292 3.99 -11.09 -33.90
CA GLY A 292 5.30 -11.42 -34.48
C GLY A 292 6.46 -11.09 -33.60
N LEU A 293 6.30 -11.34 -32.28
CA LEU A 293 7.29 -11.04 -31.24
C LEU A 293 7.93 -12.31 -30.71
N ASP A 294 9.17 -12.21 -30.33
CA ASP A 294 9.94 -13.26 -29.66
C ASP A 294 10.47 -12.75 -28.32
N PRO A 295 10.28 -13.50 -27.19
CA PRO A 295 10.86 -13.15 -25.91
C PRO A 295 12.37 -13.33 -25.93
N ILE A 296 13.08 -12.30 -25.44
CA ILE A 296 14.54 -12.30 -25.40
C ILE A 296 15.11 -12.22 -23.99
N TRP A 297 14.37 -11.64 -23.04
CA TRP A 297 14.78 -11.55 -21.64
C TRP A 297 13.62 -11.92 -20.72
N ALA A 298 13.96 -12.63 -19.62
CA ALA A 298 13.13 -12.85 -18.46
C ALA A 298 13.86 -12.28 -17.23
N GLU A 299 13.15 -11.54 -16.36
CA GLU A 299 13.69 -10.92 -15.12
C GLU A 299 15.00 -10.15 -15.35
N LYS A 300 15.03 -9.28 -16.36
CA LYS A 300 16.23 -8.53 -16.71
C LYS A 300 16.42 -7.32 -15.80
N SER A 301 17.48 -7.34 -15.00
CA SER A 301 17.85 -6.22 -14.12
C SER A 301 18.55 -5.09 -14.86
N PHE A 302 18.37 -3.86 -14.39
CA PHE A 302 19.15 -2.68 -14.78
C PHE A 302 19.46 -1.81 -13.56
N GLY A 303 20.60 -1.16 -13.56
CA GLY A 303 21.01 -0.22 -12.50
C GLY A 303 21.41 -0.87 -11.17
N PHE A 304 21.63 -2.19 -11.15
CA PHE A 304 22.19 -2.89 -10.00
C PHE A 304 23.66 -3.17 -10.21
N ASP A 305 24.43 -3.20 -9.12
CA ASP A 305 25.82 -3.61 -9.13
C ASP A 305 25.95 -5.14 -9.22
N ARG A 306 25.66 -5.67 -10.41
CA ARG A 306 25.73 -7.09 -10.77
C ARG A 306 26.23 -7.21 -12.19
N SER A 307 27.01 -8.27 -12.46
CA SER A 307 27.63 -8.50 -13.77
C SER A 307 26.63 -8.73 -14.92
N ASP A 308 25.43 -9.15 -14.61
CA ASP A 308 24.34 -9.43 -15.57
C ASP A 308 23.31 -8.30 -15.68
N SER A 309 23.46 -7.24 -14.88
CA SER A 309 22.58 -6.07 -14.90
C SER A 309 22.94 -5.13 -16.06
N LEU A 310 21.91 -4.60 -16.71
CA LEU A 310 22.09 -3.49 -17.65
C LEU A 310 22.52 -2.21 -16.91
N GLU A 311 23.09 -1.27 -17.64
CA GLU A 311 23.40 0.05 -17.12
C GLU A 311 22.17 0.74 -16.52
N PRO A 312 22.35 1.59 -15.49
CA PRO A 312 21.24 2.39 -14.97
C PRO A 312 20.63 3.29 -16.05
N LEU A 313 19.32 3.41 -16.06
CA LEU A 313 18.66 4.40 -16.88
C LEU A 313 18.88 5.79 -16.29
N LYS A 314 19.45 6.71 -17.08
CA LYS A 314 19.68 8.10 -16.69
C LYS A 314 18.70 9.01 -17.40
N ILE A 315 18.04 9.89 -16.65
CA ILE A 315 17.15 10.94 -17.13
C ILE A 315 17.68 12.28 -16.62
N ILE A 316 17.84 13.25 -17.53
CA ILE A 316 18.32 14.59 -17.20
C ILE A 316 17.11 15.51 -17.13
N LEU A 317 16.91 16.15 -15.98
CA LEU A 317 15.87 17.12 -15.75
C LEU A 317 16.22 18.49 -16.40
N LYS A 318 15.24 19.38 -16.50
CA LYS A 318 15.42 20.73 -17.09
C LYS A 318 16.44 21.59 -16.33
N ASP A 319 16.59 21.36 -15.02
CA ASP A 319 17.59 22.05 -14.18
C ASP A 319 19.00 21.46 -14.28
N GLY A 320 19.18 20.40 -15.11
CA GLY A 320 20.42 19.68 -15.28
C GLY A 320 20.67 18.57 -14.25
N THR A 321 19.75 18.33 -13.32
CA THR A 321 19.85 17.23 -12.35
C THR A 321 19.72 15.89 -13.09
N GLU A 322 20.70 14.99 -12.88
CA GLU A 322 20.64 13.62 -13.39
C GLU A 322 19.94 12.71 -12.39
N LEU A 323 18.85 12.09 -12.81
CA LEU A 323 18.20 11.00 -12.08
C LEU A 323 18.66 9.67 -12.65
N SER A 324 19.10 8.79 -11.78
CA SER A 324 19.52 7.43 -12.13
C SER A 324 18.46 6.43 -11.65
N PHE A 325 18.07 5.47 -12.48
CA PHE A 325 17.04 4.49 -12.17
C PHE A 325 17.56 3.06 -12.20
N ARG A 326 17.00 2.25 -11.32
CA ARG A 326 17.17 0.79 -11.29
C ARG A 326 15.83 0.09 -11.28
N GLY A 327 15.80 -1.12 -11.79
CA GLY A 327 14.59 -1.94 -11.79
C GLY A 327 14.85 -3.36 -12.30
N MET A 328 13.79 -4.14 -12.22
CA MET A 328 13.73 -5.50 -12.75
C MET A 328 12.58 -5.55 -13.76
N ILE A 329 12.91 -5.90 -15.00
CA ILE A 329 11.93 -6.02 -16.09
C ILE A 329 11.53 -7.48 -16.15
N ASP A 330 10.26 -7.80 -15.92
CA ASP A 330 9.80 -9.18 -15.87
C ASP A 330 10.04 -9.90 -17.20
N ARG A 331 9.76 -9.22 -18.33
CA ARG A 331 9.98 -9.77 -19.67
C ARG A 331 10.16 -8.70 -20.72
N VAL A 332 11.01 -8.98 -21.70
CA VAL A 332 11.19 -8.18 -22.92
C VAL A 332 11.00 -9.06 -24.15
N ASP A 333 10.12 -8.61 -25.03
CA ASP A 333 9.83 -9.22 -26.33
C ASP A 333 10.27 -8.28 -27.45
N VAL A 334 10.78 -8.85 -28.54
CA VAL A 334 11.31 -8.07 -29.68
C VAL A 334 10.73 -8.59 -30.98
N SER A 335 10.40 -7.69 -31.92
CA SER A 335 10.01 -8.06 -33.26
C SER A 335 11.19 -8.64 -34.05
N LYS A 336 10.90 -9.47 -35.07
CA LYS A 336 11.93 -10.14 -35.91
C LYS A 336 12.89 -9.17 -36.57
N ASP A 337 12.44 -7.97 -36.91
CA ASP A 337 13.24 -6.88 -37.50
C ASP A 337 13.97 -6.05 -36.44
N LYS A 338 13.79 -6.36 -35.17
CA LYS A 338 14.35 -5.67 -34.00
C LYS A 338 13.95 -4.20 -33.81
N LYS A 339 12.96 -3.73 -34.59
CA LYS A 339 12.54 -2.33 -34.53
C LYS A 339 11.50 -2.03 -33.47
N ARG A 340 10.77 -3.05 -33.00
CA ARG A 340 9.75 -2.92 -31.97
C ARG A 340 10.09 -3.78 -30.76
N ILE A 341 10.02 -3.18 -29.57
CA ILE A 341 10.13 -3.87 -28.28
C ILE A 341 8.85 -3.72 -27.49
N VAL A 342 8.52 -4.75 -26.73
CA VAL A 342 7.45 -4.73 -25.73
C VAL A 342 8.01 -5.19 -24.40
N VAL A 343 7.88 -4.37 -23.39
CA VAL A 343 8.22 -4.67 -22.01
C VAL A 343 6.96 -5.11 -21.30
N THR A 344 6.99 -6.26 -20.67
CA THR A 344 5.85 -6.77 -19.88
C THR A 344 6.18 -6.79 -18.41
N ASP A 345 5.23 -6.32 -17.60
CA ASP A 345 5.21 -6.43 -16.15
C ASP A 345 3.95 -7.20 -15.74
N TYR A 346 4.13 -8.36 -15.09
CA TYR A 346 3.05 -9.26 -14.74
C TYR A 346 2.29 -8.78 -13.51
N LYS A 347 0.97 -8.92 -13.52
CA LYS A 347 0.10 -8.55 -12.40
C LYS A 347 -0.82 -9.71 -12.03
N THR A 348 -0.84 -10.06 -10.74
CA THR A 348 -1.73 -11.10 -10.18
C THR A 348 -2.99 -10.52 -9.56
N GLY A 349 -3.07 -9.20 -9.43
CA GLY A 349 -4.21 -8.48 -8.84
C GLY A 349 -5.34 -8.20 -9.84
N SER A 350 -6.28 -7.34 -9.43
CA SER A 350 -7.40 -6.92 -10.27
C SER A 350 -7.00 -5.75 -11.19
N PRO A 351 -7.43 -5.72 -12.45
CA PRO A 351 -7.24 -4.59 -13.36
C PRO A 351 -8.01 -3.33 -12.96
N TYR A 352 -8.93 -3.44 -11.99
CA TYR A 352 -9.77 -2.32 -11.55
C TYR A 352 -8.94 -1.10 -11.10
N SER A 353 -7.85 -1.31 -10.36
CA SER A 353 -6.97 -0.22 -9.91
C SER A 353 -6.14 0.43 -11.02
N TYR A 354 -6.25 -0.07 -12.26
CA TYR A 354 -5.56 0.45 -13.43
C TYR A 354 -6.52 1.10 -14.44
N GLN A 355 -7.80 1.25 -14.11
CA GLN A 355 -8.80 1.83 -15.03
C GLN A 355 -8.51 3.29 -15.40
N LYS A 356 -7.90 4.06 -14.48
CA LYS A 356 -7.52 5.44 -14.74
C LYS A 356 -6.50 5.57 -15.88
N MET A 357 -5.70 4.52 -16.14
CA MET A 357 -4.77 4.48 -17.28
C MET A 357 -5.46 4.57 -18.65
N ASN A 358 -6.76 4.34 -18.74
CA ASN A 358 -7.50 4.50 -19.98
C ASN A 358 -7.62 5.99 -20.42
N LYS A 359 -7.59 6.91 -19.42
CA LYS A 359 -7.62 8.37 -19.65
C LYS A 359 -6.20 8.96 -19.58
N ASP A 360 -5.47 8.64 -18.52
CA ASP A 360 -4.07 9.03 -18.30
C ASP A 360 -3.20 7.78 -18.15
N PRO A 361 -2.39 7.39 -19.15
CA PRO A 361 -1.55 6.19 -19.09
C PRO A 361 -0.57 6.16 -17.92
N LEU A 362 -0.22 7.32 -17.36
CA LEU A 362 0.68 7.46 -16.21
C LEU A 362 -0.06 7.58 -14.88
N ASP A 363 -1.41 7.67 -14.89
CA ASP A 363 -2.25 7.83 -13.70
C ASP A 363 -1.68 8.89 -12.73
N ALA A 364 -1.45 10.10 -13.23
CA ALA A 364 -0.86 11.20 -12.48
C ALA A 364 0.46 10.83 -11.76
N GLY A 365 1.31 10.06 -12.42
CA GLY A 365 2.60 9.61 -11.89
C GLY A 365 2.54 8.37 -11.00
N ARG A 366 1.40 7.72 -10.87
CA ARG A 366 1.24 6.48 -10.10
C ARG A 366 1.59 5.23 -10.90
N ARG A 367 1.93 5.37 -12.19
CA ARG A 367 2.25 4.30 -13.14
C ARG A 367 3.46 4.66 -13.98
N LEU A 368 4.65 4.59 -13.39
CA LEU A 368 5.93 4.96 -14.01
C LEU A 368 6.79 3.75 -14.38
N GLN A 369 6.46 2.55 -13.89
CA GLN A 369 7.23 1.34 -14.17
C GLN A 369 7.38 1.11 -15.68
N LEU A 370 6.26 1.11 -16.42
CA LEU A 370 6.29 0.77 -17.83
C LEU A 370 7.13 1.74 -18.67
N PRO A 371 6.99 3.08 -18.59
CA PRO A 371 7.85 3.99 -19.34
C PRO A 371 9.33 3.85 -18.94
N ILE A 372 9.65 3.75 -17.66
CA ILE A 372 11.02 3.60 -17.18
C ILE A 372 11.63 2.30 -17.71
N TYR A 373 10.89 1.20 -17.65
CA TYR A 373 11.36 -0.11 -18.10
C TYR A 373 11.50 -0.15 -19.65
N ALA A 374 10.56 0.43 -20.39
CA ALA A 374 10.63 0.54 -21.82
C ALA A 374 11.81 1.39 -22.30
N LEU A 375 12.10 2.52 -21.60
CA LEU A 375 13.27 3.35 -21.87
C LEU A 375 14.57 2.60 -21.58
N ALA A 376 14.64 1.86 -20.45
CA ALA A 376 15.82 1.08 -20.10
C ALA A 376 16.11 -0.01 -21.15
N ALA A 377 15.07 -0.75 -21.56
CA ALA A 377 15.20 -1.78 -22.58
C ALA A 377 15.56 -1.19 -23.95
N LYS A 378 14.91 -0.07 -24.37
CA LYS A 378 15.22 0.65 -25.60
C LYS A 378 16.70 1.08 -25.67
N ARG A 379 17.18 1.65 -24.55
CA ARG A 379 18.59 2.10 -24.48
C ARG A 379 19.58 0.94 -24.56
N ALA A 380 19.25 -0.19 -23.94
CA ALA A 380 20.11 -1.37 -23.94
C ALA A 380 20.16 -2.08 -25.31
N LEU A 381 19.05 -2.08 -26.06
CA LEU A 381 18.93 -2.75 -27.37
C LEU A 381 19.34 -1.85 -28.55
N GLY A 382 19.42 -0.55 -28.34
CA GLY A 382 19.94 0.40 -29.35
C GLY A 382 18.91 0.73 -30.45
N GLU A 383 19.01 0.12 -31.63
CA GLU A 383 18.33 0.51 -32.87
C GLU A 383 16.78 0.30 -32.88
N THR A 384 16.11 0.54 -31.77
CA THR A 384 14.66 0.32 -31.61
C THR A 384 13.87 1.57 -31.97
N GLU A 385 12.94 1.46 -32.92
CA GLU A 385 12.07 2.57 -33.35
C GLU A 385 10.87 2.74 -32.39
N GLN A 386 10.24 1.63 -31.97
CA GLN A 386 9.04 1.63 -31.16
C GLN A 386 9.27 0.86 -29.85
N ALA A 387 8.88 1.47 -28.74
CA ALA A 387 8.92 0.85 -27.42
C ALA A 387 7.57 0.97 -26.73
N GLN A 388 7.05 -0.15 -26.26
CA GLN A 388 5.79 -0.25 -25.54
C GLN A 388 6.00 -0.93 -24.20
N GLY A 389 5.26 -0.49 -23.17
CA GLY A 389 5.13 -1.18 -21.89
C GLY A 389 3.74 -1.81 -21.74
N SER A 390 3.65 -2.94 -21.07
CA SER A 390 2.38 -3.63 -20.82
C SER A 390 2.30 -4.17 -19.41
N TYR A 391 1.29 -3.74 -18.64
CA TYR A 391 0.84 -4.53 -17.50
C TYR A 391 -0.01 -5.68 -18.00
N TRP A 392 0.39 -6.91 -17.72
CA TRP A 392 -0.35 -8.09 -18.12
C TRP A 392 -0.87 -8.84 -16.90
N PHE A 393 -2.20 -8.88 -16.78
CA PHE A 393 -2.88 -9.56 -15.67
C PHE A 393 -2.95 -11.06 -15.97
N VAL A 394 -2.20 -11.86 -15.22
CA VAL A 394 -1.97 -13.28 -15.53
C VAL A 394 -2.99 -14.23 -14.87
N THR A 395 -4.20 -13.74 -14.58
CA THR A 395 -5.25 -14.54 -13.92
C THR A 395 -6.52 -14.62 -14.77
N ALA A 396 -7.23 -15.75 -14.70
CA ALA A 396 -8.51 -15.93 -15.36
C ALA A 396 -9.58 -14.94 -14.83
N ALA A 397 -9.53 -14.61 -13.53
CA ALA A 397 -10.42 -13.63 -12.91
C ALA A 397 -10.25 -12.22 -13.49
N ALA A 398 -9.06 -11.89 -13.99
CA ALA A 398 -8.76 -10.66 -14.70
C ALA A 398 -8.92 -10.78 -16.22
N ASN A 399 -9.42 -11.92 -16.73
CA ASN A 399 -9.59 -12.21 -18.14
C ASN A 399 -8.31 -11.98 -18.97
N TYR A 400 -7.14 -12.17 -18.35
CA TYR A 400 -5.82 -11.96 -18.97
C TYR A 400 -5.67 -10.58 -19.62
N GLU A 401 -6.33 -9.56 -19.06
CA GLU A 401 -6.36 -8.19 -19.58
C GLU A 401 -4.95 -7.60 -19.67
N ARG A 402 -4.74 -6.76 -20.70
CA ARG A 402 -3.50 -6.00 -20.87
C ARG A 402 -3.79 -4.51 -20.86
N LYS A 403 -2.97 -3.76 -20.13
CA LYS A 403 -2.92 -2.29 -20.17
C LYS A 403 -1.62 -1.88 -20.82
N VAL A 404 -1.70 -1.27 -21.98
CA VAL A 404 -0.54 -0.93 -22.82
C VAL A 404 -0.25 0.56 -22.73
N VAL A 405 1.03 0.91 -22.66
CA VAL A 405 1.54 2.27 -22.73
C VAL A 405 2.53 2.34 -23.89
N ASP A 406 2.25 3.16 -24.90
CA ASP A 406 3.19 3.45 -25.97
C ASP A 406 4.10 4.59 -25.55
N LEU A 407 5.43 4.34 -25.53
CA LEU A 407 6.39 5.31 -25.04
C LEU A 407 6.37 6.60 -25.87
N GLY A 408 6.22 6.50 -27.20
CA GLY A 408 6.18 7.68 -28.07
C GLY A 408 4.97 8.59 -27.83
N GLN A 409 3.88 8.02 -27.32
CA GLN A 409 2.66 8.80 -27.02
C GLN A 409 2.71 9.48 -25.65
N VAL A 410 3.51 8.97 -24.71
CA VAL A 410 3.54 9.46 -23.33
C VAL A 410 4.82 10.21 -22.97
N GLU A 411 5.80 10.33 -23.88
CA GLU A 411 7.15 10.82 -23.57
C GLU A 411 7.14 12.24 -22.97
N ASP A 412 6.40 13.17 -23.56
CA ASP A 412 6.30 14.54 -23.07
C ASP A 412 5.67 14.57 -21.68
N ARG A 413 4.54 13.87 -21.51
CA ARG A 413 3.84 13.78 -20.24
C ARG A 413 4.66 13.07 -19.18
N PHE A 414 5.40 12.03 -19.56
CA PHE A 414 6.31 11.33 -18.65
C PHE A 414 7.41 12.27 -18.12
N ASN A 415 8.01 13.07 -19.01
CA ASN A 415 9.02 14.05 -18.60
C ASN A 415 8.44 15.12 -17.65
N GLU A 416 7.24 15.64 -17.91
CA GLU A 416 6.56 16.58 -16.99
C GLU A 416 6.30 15.96 -15.62
N VAL A 417 5.81 14.73 -15.59
CA VAL A 417 5.52 14.01 -14.35
C VAL A 417 6.78 13.76 -13.54
N ILE A 418 7.86 13.28 -14.18
CA ILE A 418 9.15 13.05 -13.50
C ILE A 418 9.72 14.37 -12.95
N GLU A 419 9.63 15.46 -13.74
CA GLU A 419 10.05 16.80 -13.30
C GLU A 419 9.28 17.28 -12.08
N GLY A 420 7.93 17.14 -12.10
CA GLY A 420 7.07 17.53 -10.98
C GLY A 420 7.37 16.75 -9.70
N ILE A 421 7.53 15.43 -9.79
CA ILE A 421 7.88 14.56 -8.66
C ILE A 421 9.26 14.94 -8.10
N ALA A 422 10.27 15.08 -8.98
CA ALA A 422 11.62 15.43 -8.58
C ALA A 422 11.66 16.81 -7.89
N THR A 423 11.00 17.80 -8.49
CA THR A 423 10.89 19.15 -7.91
C THR A 423 10.21 19.11 -6.53
N GLY A 424 9.12 18.34 -6.39
CA GLY A 424 8.44 18.20 -5.11
C GLY A 424 9.32 17.56 -4.04
N ILE A 425 10.08 16.53 -4.38
CA ILE A 425 11.04 15.89 -3.45
C ILE A 425 12.18 16.85 -3.11
N GLN A 426 12.79 17.50 -4.11
CA GLN A 426 13.88 18.47 -3.91
C GLN A 426 13.45 19.63 -2.99
N ASN A 427 12.22 20.09 -3.15
CA ASN A 427 11.62 21.13 -2.33
C ASN A 427 11.19 20.66 -0.94
N GLY A 428 11.42 19.41 -0.58
CA GLY A 428 11.04 18.86 0.73
C GLY A 428 9.53 18.76 0.95
N LEU A 429 8.73 18.57 -0.10
CA LEU A 429 7.27 18.50 -0.04
C LEU A 429 6.77 17.09 0.19
N PHE A 430 6.26 16.82 1.40
CA PHE A 430 5.76 15.50 1.80
C PHE A 430 4.37 15.57 2.47
N PRO A 431 3.37 16.26 1.86
CA PRO A 431 2.03 16.34 2.44
C PRO A 431 1.33 14.98 2.47
N ALA A 432 0.46 14.80 3.47
CA ALA A 432 -0.40 13.62 3.55
C ALA A 432 -1.62 13.81 2.65
N ASN A 433 -1.69 13.08 1.53
CA ASN A 433 -2.86 13.05 0.66
C ASN A 433 -3.64 11.74 0.85
N PRO A 434 -4.85 11.78 1.44
CA PRO A 434 -5.67 10.59 1.61
C PRO A 434 -6.28 10.07 0.30
N GLY A 435 -6.29 10.88 -0.78
CA GLY A 435 -7.03 10.57 -2.00
C GLY A 435 -8.54 10.72 -1.84
N PRO A 436 -9.31 10.46 -2.90
CA PRO A 436 -10.77 10.54 -2.87
C PRO A 436 -11.38 9.47 -1.96
N PRO A 437 -12.66 9.65 -1.52
CA PRO A 437 -13.37 8.65 -0.76
C PRO A 437 -13.55 7.35 -1.54
N GLY A 438 -13.14 6.22 -0.97
CA GLY A 438 -13.33 4.88 -1.51
C GLY A 438 -14.25 4.02 -0.63
N ARG A 439 -14.58 2.81 -1.09
CA ARG A 439 -15.48 1.89 -0.40
C ARG A 439 -15.04 1.52 1.02
N PHE A 440 -13.74 1.42 1.25
CA PHE A 440 -13.15 0.98 2.53
C PHE A 440 -12.39 2.10 3.25
N GLY A 441 -12.61 3.35 2.89
CA GLY A 441 -11.89 4.52 3.34
C GLY A 441 -11.24 5.27 2.17
N PRO A 442 -10.47 6.32 2.42
CA PRO A 442 -9.79 7.07 1.35
C PRO A 442 -8.87 6.15 0.53
N GLU A 443 -8.84 6.33 -0.79
CA GLU A 443 -8.15 5.43 -1.72
C GLU A 443 -6.68 5.18 -1.37
N ASN A 444 -5.95 6.22 -0.99
CA ASN A 444 -4.53 6.11 -0.68
C ASN A 444 -4.24 5.52 0.70
N CYS A 445 -5.27 5.36 1.56
CA CYS A 445 -5.11 4.96 2.96
C CYS A 445 -5.53 3.51 3.22
N SER A 446 -6.37 2.89 2.36
CA SER A 446 -6.98 1.59 2.62
C SER A 446 -5.99 0.45 2.87
N TYR A 447 -4.78 0.55 2.31
CA TYR A 447 -3.69 -0.43 2.45
C TYR A 447 -2.36 0.25 2.81
N CYS A 448 -2.43 1.38 3.54
CA CYS A 448 -1.26 2.14 3.92
C CYS A 448 -0.69 1.62 5.25
N ASP A 449 0.57 1.20 5.25
CA ASP A 449 1.28 0.72 6.45
C ASP A 449 1.39 1.79 7.54
N PHE A 450 1.24 3.05 7.17
CA PHE A 450 1.43 4.21 8.04
C PHE A 450 0.12 4.84 8.55
N ASP A 451 -1.03 4.18 8.35
CA ASP A 451 -2.35 4.71 8.74
C ASP A 451 -2.41 5.13 10.22
N ARG A 452 -1.76 4.36 11.11
CA ARG A 452 -1.78 4.61 12.56
C ARG A 452 -1.02 5.86 13.01
N ILE A 453 -0.02 6.30 12.23
CA ILE A 453 0.79 7.49 12.56
C ILE A 453 0.38 8.73 11.77
N CYS A 454 -0.50 8.55 10.78
CA CYS A 454 -1.05 9.63 10.00
C CYS A 454 -2.11 10.42 10.80
N PRO A 455 -2.24 11.76 10.62
CA PRO A 455 -3.29 12.53 11.30
C PRO A 455 -4.69 11.96 11.07
N ALA A 456 -5.47 11.81 12.14
CA ALA A 456 -6.85 11.28 12.04
C ALA A 456 -7.75 12.14 11.13
N ALA A 457 -7.58 13.47 11.16
CA ALA A 457 -8.35 14.42 10.35
C ALA A 457 -7.73 14.73 8.97
N ARG A 458 -6.89 13.81 8.43
CA ARG A 458 -6.09 14.05 7.20
C ARG A 458 -6.91 14.47 5.97
N ALA A 459 -8.13 13.98 5.81
CA ALA A 459 -9.01 14.38 4.71
C ALA A 459 -9.38 15.86 4.80
N SER A 460 -9.85 16.31 5.97
CA SER A 460 -10.19 17.72 6.21
C SER A 460 -8.96 18.63 6.15
N LEU A 461 -7.78 18.12 6.55
CA LEU A 461 -6.52 18.86 6.45
C LEU A 461 -6.12 19.03 4.98
N TRP A 462 -6.19 17.96 4.19
CA TRP A 462 -5.92 18.00 2.77
C TRP A 462 -6.85 18.97 2.03
N ASP A 463 -8.17 18.84 2.21
CA ASP A 463 -9.16 19.71 1.56
C ASP A 463 -8.95 21.20 1.87
N ARG A 464 -8.47 21.51 3.08
CA ARG A 464 -8.17 22.89 3.47
C ARG A 464 -6.91 23.44 2.80
N LYS A 465 -5.92 22.59 2.53
CA LYS A 465 -4.56 22.98 2.14
C LYS A 465 -4.19 22.69 0.68
N LYS A 466 -4.95 21.86 -0.03
CA LYS A 466 -4.65 21.46 -1.42
C LYS A 466 -4.50 22.61 -2.41
N GLY A 467 -5.09 23.78 -2.12
CA GLY A 467 -4.97 25.00 -2.93
C GLY A 467 -3.75 25.88 -2.59
N ASP A 468 -2.83 25.44 -1.72
CA ASP A 468 -1.60 26.20 -1.45
C ASP A 468 -0.65 26.08 -2.66
N ALA A 469 -0.17 27.24 -3.19
CA ALA A 469 0.71 27.31 -4.36
C ALA A 469 2.00 26.46 -4.20
N ARG A 470 2.47 26.22 -2.98
CA ARG A 470 3.63 25.35 -2.72
C ARG A 470 3.39 23.90 -3.10
N LEU A 471 2.13 23.45 -3.15
CA LEU A 471 1.76 22.11 -3.57
C LEU A 471 1.67 21.96 -5.09
N ALA A 472 1.85 23.02 -5.88
CA ALA A 472 1.74 22.98 -7.34
C ALA A 472 2.54 21.84 -8.00
N PRO A 473 3.78 21.48 -7.59
CA PRO A 473 4.48 20.32 -8.15
C PRO A 473 3.75 18.98 -7.95
N TYR A 474 2.93 18.90 -6.92
CA TYR A 474 2.15 17.70 -6.59
C TYR A 474 0.74 17.73 -7.21
N THR A 475 0.00 18.83 -7.02
CA THR A 475 -1.37 18.97 -7.53
C THR A 475 -1.41 19.02 -9.05
N GLY A 476 -0.42 19.65 -9.68
CA GLY A 476 -0.28 19.68 -11.15
C GLY A 476 -0.05 18.30 -11.81
N LEU A 477 0.25 17.25 -11.04
CA LEU A 477 0.30 15.90 -11.61
C LEU A 477 -1.09 15.40 -12.08
N SER A 478 -2.16 15.89 -11.45
CA SER A 478 -3.55 15.48 -11.73
C SER A 478 -4.35 16.49 -12.57
N GLU A 479 -3.96 17.75 -12.61
CA GLU A 479 -4.75 18.82 -13.29
C GLU A 479 -4.84 18.69 -14.81
N SER A 480 -3.91 17.96 -15.43
CA SER A 480 -3.95 17.73 -16.90
C SER A 480 -4.93 16.64 -17.35
N SER A 481 -5.58 15.94 -16.42
CA SER A 481 -6.57 14.90 -16.74
C SER A 481 -8.02 15.37 -16.57
N ASP A 482 -8.25 16.49 -15.87
CA ASP A 482 -9.59 16.98 -15.54
C ASP A 482 -10.05 18.15 -16.42
N ASP A 483 -9.15 18.79 -17.19
CA ASP A 483 -9.46 19.97 -18.03
C ASP A 483 -10.26 19.65 -19.31
N GLU A 484 -10.55 18.39 -19.64
CA GLU A 484 -11.33 17.99 -20.81
C GLU A 484 -12.81 17.63 -20.53
N GLU A 485 -13.28 17.72 -19.27
CA GLU A 485 -14.68 17.36 -18.94
C GLU A 485 -15.64 18.55 -18.83
N ASP A 486 -15.17 19.83 -18.98
CA ASP A 486 -16.01 21.06 -18.84
C ASP A 486 -16.11 21.93 -20.13
N GLU A 487 -15.93 21.37 -21.35
CA GLU A 487 -16.32 22.06 -22.59
C GLU A 487 -17.47 21.36 -23.36
#